data_69ed5b7b23644c65f086a710493ad963
#
_entry.id   69ed5b7b23644c65f086a710493ad963
#
_cell.length_a   1.000
_cell.length_b   1.000
_cell.length_c   1.000
_cell.angle_alpha   90.00
_cell.angle_beta   90.00
_cell.angle_gamma   90.00
#
_symmetry.space_group_name_H-M   'P 1'
#
loop_
_entity.id
_entity.type
_entity.pdbx_description
1 polymer ?
#
loop_
_entity_poly.entity_id
_entity_poly.type
_entity_poly.pdbx_seq_one_letter_code
_entity_poly.pdbx_strand_id
1 'polypeptide(L)' 'MSQVAFGCSSLGFPCEWATRGSTPQEIVERVREHARCAHKMTDLSPDVIQRVESAIRPA' A
#
# COMPACT_ATOMS: atom_id res chain seq x y z
N MET A 1 6.25 15.67 13.18
CA MET A 1 5.46 15.33 12.00
C MET A 1 5.21 13.84 11.98
N SER A 2 3.97 13.47 11.76
CA SER A 2 3.60 12.06 11.77
C SER A 2 3.79 11.45 10.38
N GLN A 3 4.37 10.28 10.35
CA GLN A 3 4.49 9.48 9.14
C GLN A 3 3.54 8.30 9.22
N VAL A 4 3.23 7.73 8.08
CA VAL A 4 2.40 6.53 8.00
C VAL A 4 3.17 5.42 7.31
N ALA A 5 2.80 4.19 7.60
CA ALA A 5 3.48 3.01 7.07
C ALA A 5 2.46 1.98 6.59
N PHE A 6 2.88 1.15 5.65
CA PHE A 6 2.05 0.10 5.11
C PHE A 6 2.90 -1.09 4.71
N GLY A 7 2.39 -2.30 4.98
CA GLY A 7 3.03 -3.54 4.57
C GLY A 7 2.14 -4.30 3.60
N CYS A 8 2.73 -4.76 2.50
CA CYS A 8 1.98 -5.49 1.47
C CYS A 8 1.31 -6.76 2.03
N SER A 9 1.94 -7.40 3.02
CA SER A 9 1.37 -8.58 3.65
C SER A 9 0.04 -8.32 4.33
N SER A 10 -0.25 -7.07 4.67
CA SER A 10 -1.52 -6.70 5.28
C SER A 10 -2.71 -6.93 4.35
N LEU A 11 -2.45 -7.06 3.05
CA LEU A 11 -3.49 -7.36 2.06
C LEU A 11 -3.64 -8.86 1.81
N GLY A 12 -2.90 -9.69 2.53
CA GLY A 12 -2.97 -11.14 2.36
C GLY A 12 -2.05 -11.68 1.28
N PHE A 13 -1.21 -10.85 0.67
CA PHE A 13 -0.24 -11.31 -0.31
C PHE A 13 1.02 -11.86 0.39
N PRO A 14 1.63 -12.90 -0.17
CA PRO A 14 2.90 -13.44 0.38
C PRO A 14 4.06 -12.53 -0.02
N CYS A 15 4.09 -11.33 0.51
CA CYS A 15 5.04 -10.29 0.12
C CYS A 15 5.55 -9.57 1.37
N GLU A 16 6.85 -9.37 1.45
CA GLU A 16 7.47 -8.70 2.59
C GLU A 16 7.71 -7.21 2.34
N TRP A 17 7.27 -6.72 1.20
CA TRP A 17 7.46 -5.31 0.86
C TRP A 17 6.70 -4.40 1.82
N ALA A 18 7.35 -3.32 2.20
CA ALA A 18 6.75 -2.32 3.07
C ALA A 18 7.22 -0.94 2.65
N THR A 19 6.44 0.08 2.97
CA THR A 19 6.78 1.44 2.61
C THR A 19 6.30 2.41 3.69
N ARG A 20 6.85 3.62 3.64
CA ARG A 20 6.46 4.72 4.51
C ARG A 20 6.24 5.97 3.68
N GLY A 21 5.41 6.86 4.19
CA GLY A 21 5.15 8.13 3.54
C GLY A 21 4.64 9.16 4.52
N SER A 22 4.51 10.39 4.05
CA SER A 22 4.02 11.49 4.88
C SER A 22 2.50 11.51 4.95
N THR A 23 1.83 10.97 3.93
CA THR A 23 0.36 10.95 3.85
C THR A 23 -0.12 9.59 3.36
N PRO A 24 -1.36 9.21 3.69
CA PRO A 24 -1.94 7.98 3.16
C PRO A 24 -1.97 7.96 1.63
N GLN A 25 -2.18 9.09 1.00
CA GLN A 25 -2.21 9.20 -0.45
C GLN A 25 -0.88 8.81 -1.07
N GLU A 26 0.21 9.21 -0.45
CA GLU A 26 1.55 8.84 -0.89
C GLU A 26 1.75 7.33 -0.81
N ILE A 27 1.23 6.71 0.24
CA ILE A 27 1.28 5.25 0.39
C ILE A 27 0.52 4.57 -0.74
N VAL A 28 -0.67 5.06 -1.08
CA VAL A 28 -1.48 4.48 -2.14
C VAL A 28 -0.73 4.51 -3.47
N GLU A 29 -0.06 5.61 -3.77
CA GLU A 29 0.71 5.72 -5.00
C GLU A 29 1.85 4.72 -5.06
N ARG A 30 2.56 4.54 -3.95
CA ARG A 30 3.64 3.58 -3.86
C ARG A 30 3.14 2.15 -3.98
N VAL A 31 1.99 1.86 -3.39
CA VAL A 31 1.37 0.53 -3.49
C VAL A 31 0.97 0.23 -4.92
N ARG A 32 0.42 1.20 -5.63
CA ARG A 32 0.06 1.04 -7.03
C ARG A 32 1.27 0.64 -7.87
N GLU A 33 2.37 1.33 -7.68
CA GLU A 33 3.58 1.05 -8.42
C GLU A 33 4.15 -0.33 -8.07
N HIS A 34 4.13 -0.67 -6.79
CA HIS A 34 4.58 -1.98 -6.35
C HIS A 34 3.72 -3.09 -6.92
N ALA A 35 2.40 -2.93 -6.89
CA ALA A 35 1.48 -3.94 -7.41
C ALA A 35 1.69 -4.14 -8.91
N ARG A 36 1.94 -3.07 -9.63
CA ARG A 36 2.18 -3.14 -11.07
C ARG A 36 3.46 -3.89 -11.39
N CYS A 37 4.51 -3.65 -10.63
CA CYS A 37 5.82 -4.25 -10.89
C CYS A 37 5.95 -5.66 -10.31
N ALA A 38 5.48 -5.87 -9.08
CA ALA A 38 5.69 -7.14 -8.38
C ALA A 38 4.54 -8.12 -8.56
N HIS A 39 3.32 -7.63 -8.67
CA HIS A 39 2.12 -8.47 -8.74
C HIS A 39 1.42 -8.38 -10.10
N LYS A 40 1.98 -7.61 -11.03
CA LYS A 40 1.46 -7.43 -12.39
C LYS A 40 0.01 -6.98 -12.43
N MET A 41 -0.38 -6.17 -11.46
CA MET A 41 -1.71 -5.58 -11.41
C MET A 41 -1.69 -4.22 -12.06
N THR A 42 -2.34 -4.11 -13.21
CA THR A 42 -2.34 -2.85 -13.96
C THR A 42 -3.25 -1.79 -13.36
N ASP A 43 -4.30 -2.25 -12.66
CA ASP A 43 -5.25 -1.35 -12.02
C ASP A 43 -5.67 -1.91 -10.67
N LEU A 44 -5.73 -1.05 -9.67
CA LEU A 44 -6.24 -1.43 -8.37
C LEU A 44 -7.72 -1.07 -8.30
N SER A 45 -8.54 -2.06 -7.93
CA SER A 45 -9.96 -1.80 -7.75
C SER A 45 -10.17 -0.89 -6.53
N PRO A 46 -11.31 -0.19 -6.45
CA PRO A 46 -11.63 0.63 -5.28
C PRO A 46 -11.60 -0.16 -3.98
N ASP A 47 -11.98 -1.44 -4.01
CA ASP A 47 -11.94 -2.29 -2.84
C ASP A 47 -10.52 -2.49 -2.33
N VAL A 48 -9.57 -2.73 -3.24
CA VAL A 48 -8.17 -2.90 -2.87
C VAL A 48 -7.61 -1.61 -2.29
N ILE A 49 -7.91 -0.48 -2.91
CA ILE A 49 -7.46 0.81 -2.43
C ILE A 49 -8.01 1.08 -1.03
N GLN A 50 -9.26 0.72 -0.80
CA GLN A 50 -9.88 0.88 0.51
C GLN A 50 -9.18 0.02 1.57
N ARG A 51 -8.81 -1.19 1.21
CA ARG A 51 -8.06 -2.07 2.10
C ARG A 51 -6.69 -1.51 2.42
N VAL A 52 -6.03 -0.95 1.41
CA VAL A 52 -4.74 -0.30 1.62
C VAL A 52 -4.86 0.84 2.63
N GLU A 53 -5.85 1.70 2.43
CA GLU A 53 -6.07 2.82 3.34
C GLU A 53 -6.37 2.36 4.76
N SER A 54 -7.14 1.29 4.90
CA SER A 54 -7.47 0.74 6.22
C SER A 54 -6.29 0.08 6.90
N ALA A 55 -5.32 -0.40 6.13
CA ALA A 55 -4.13 -1.06 6.66
C ALA A 55 -3.00 -0.08 6.96
N ILE A 56 -3.10 1.15 6.51
CA ILE A 56 -2.11 2.19 6.82
C ILE A 56 -2.17 2.53 8.30
N ARG A 57 -1.01 2.58 8.92
CA ARG A 57 -0.91 2.86 10.35
C ARG A 57 0.18 3.89 10.60
N PRO A 58 0.16 4.55 11.77
CA PRO A 58 1.24 5.48 12.12
C PRO A 58 2.57 4.75 12.16
N ALA A 59 3.56 5.39 11.59
CA ALA A 59 4.91 4.83 11.58
C ALA A 59 5.66 5.18 12.85
#